data_21b3a8b541fb86baacb611e7d6ea4ec7
#
_entry.id   21b3a8b541fb86baacb611e7d6ea4ec7
#
_cell.length_a   1.000
_cell.length_b   1.000
_cell.length_c   1.000
_cell.angle_alpha   90.00
_cell.angle_beta   90.00
_cell.angle_gamma   90.00
#
_symmetry.space_group_name_H-M   'P 1'
#
loop_
_entity.id
_entity.type
_entity.pdbx_description
1 polymer ?
#
loop_
_entity_poly.entity_id
_entity_poly.type
_entity_poly.pdbx_seq_one_letter_code
_entity_poly.pdbx_strand_id
1 'polypeptide(L)'
;MNPEYAVSATLGRPFWRRLLICFLCGVTALAANAQTARIKRISLITPDLDQSIAFFTEVIDFTLDLDGVLPPSGEPFLGTIFNIDASRPIRRALLSTETESRGLFLIEHSKSPLPDHSQPTAVVTVVQVKNLEQTLARALAFGAPISQTEKDVTPEGVSFNEAMITSPGGHAILVYQVGGEGKN
;
A
#
# COMPACT_ATOMS: atom_id res chain seq x y z
N MET A 1 9.86 88.27 27.92
CA MET A 1 9.53 87.60 26.65
C MET A 1 10.34 86.29 26.57
N ASN A 2 9.74 85.20 26.92
CA ASN A 2 10.36 83.88 26.81
C ASN A 2 9.67 83.10 25.69
N PRO A 3 10.35 82.49 24.75
CA PRO A 3 9.74 81.53 23.86
C PRO A 3 9.85 80.11 24.46
N GLU A 4 8.70 79.45 24.53
CA GLU A 4 8.54 77.99 24.86
C GLU A 4 9.18 77.09 23.82
N TYR A 5 9.97 76.13 24.27
CA TYR A 5 10.47 75.04 23.47
C TYR A 5 9.48 73.86 23.54
N ALA A 6 8.79 73.61 22.45
CA ALA A 6 7.99 72.40 22.29
C ALA A 6 8.92 71.18 21.94
N VAL A 7 9.01 70.20 22.84
CA VAL A 7 9.71 68.97 22.65
C VAL A 7 8.72 67.99 22.00
N SER A 8 8.95 67.68 20.74
CA SER A 8 8.20 66.61 20.00
C SER A 8 8.72 65.26 20.41
N ALA A 9 7.93 64.53 21.16
CA ALA A 9 8.20 63.12 21.49
C ALA A 9 7.82 62.21 20.32
N THR A 10 8.79 61.75 19.55
CA THR A 10 8.63 60.67 18.56
C THR A 10 8.48 59.33 19.29
N LEU A 11 7.25 58.84 19.38
CA LEU A 11 6.95 57.49 19.87
C LEU A 11 7.59 56.44 18.95
N GLY A 12 8.68 55.81 19.44
CA GLY A 12 9.33 54.69 18.82
C GLY A 12 8.36 53.51 18.68
N ARG A 13 8.16 53.03 17.47
CA ARG A 13 7.37 51.85 17.16
C ARG A 13 7.93 50.62 17.91
N PRO A 14 7.11 49.82 18.60
CA PRO A 14 7.59 48.80 19.50
C PRO A 14 8.33 47.71 18.73
N PHE A 15 9.60 47.56 19.04
CA PHE A 15 10.55 46.54 18.57
C PHE A 15 10.00 45.11 18.72
N TRP A 16 9.08 44.89 19.63
CA TRP A 16 8.44 43.63 19.96
C TRP A 16 7.58 43.05 18.84
N ARG A 17 7.01 43.86 17.94
CA ARG A 17 6.21 43.37 16.80
C ARG A 17 7.04 42.64 15.76
N ARG A 18 8.31 42.97 15.61
CA ARG A 18 9.21 42.28 14.66
C ARG A 18 9.73 40.95 15.19
N LEU A 19 9.90 40.82 16.51
CA LEU A 19 10.29 39.57 17.16
C LEU A 19 9.18 38.49 17.12
N LEU A 20 7.90 38.92 17.26
CA LEU A 20 6.76 37.98 17.22
C LEU A 20 6.54 37.40 15.83
N ILE A 21 6.77 38.17 14.76
CA ILE A 21 6.61 37.67 13.38
C ILE A 21 7.71 36.64 13.02
N CYS A 22 8.94 36.87 13.47
CA CYS A 22 10.02 35.90 13.26
C CYS A 22 9.82 34.59 14.03
N PHE A 23 9.20 34.64 15.22
CA PHE A 23 8.91 33.42 16.00
C PHE A 23 7.78 32.60 15.39
N LEU A 24 6.73 33.24 14.84
CA LEU A 24 5.66 32.53 14.13
C LEU A 24 6.14 31.87 12.82
N CYS A 25 7.04 32.51 12.07
CA CYS A 25 7.61 31.94 10.85
C CYS A 25 8.57 30.74 11.14
N GLY A 26 9.25 30.74 12.29
CA GLY A 26 10.13 29.64 12.69
C GLY A 26 9.40 28.35 13.10
N VAL A 27 8.21 28.48 13.69
CA VAL A 27 7.43 27.30 14.14
C VAL A 27 6.74 26.57 12.97
N THR A 28 6.37 27.30 11.90
CA THR A 28 5.74 26.67 10.72
C THR A 28 6.72 25.90 9.84
N ALA A 29 8.02 26.19 9.89
CA ALA A 29 9.04 25.49 9.11
C ALA A 29 9.43 24.12 9.69
N LEU A 30 9.20 23.86 10.97
CA LEU A 30 9.50 22.58 11.62
C LEU A 30 8.44 21.51 11.42
N ALA A 31 7.22 21.87 11.01
CA ALA A 31 6.13 20.92 10.76
C ALA A 31 6.17 20.31 9.35
N ALA A 32 6.99 20.82 8.43
CA ALA A 32 6.96 20.45 7.01
C ALA A 32 7.77 19.21 6.64
N ASN A 33 8.50 18.59 7.58
CA ASN A 33 9.40 17.46 7.27
C ASN A 33 9.11 16.17 8.06
N ALA A 34 7.96 16.03 8.67
CA ALA A 34 7.56 14.73 9.22
C ALA A 34 7.12 13.80 8.07
N GLN A 35 8.09 13.26 7.34
CA GLN A 35 7.83 12.21 6.38
C GLN A 35 7.42 10.95 7.16
N THR A 36 6.12 10.67 7.21
CA THR A 36 5.61 9.45 7.80
C THR A 36 5.93 8.26 6.89
N ALA A 37 6.50 7.21 7.46
CA ALA A 37 6.68 5.95 6.74
C ALA A 37 5.31 5.41 6.32
N ARG A 38 5.19 4.88 5.08
CA ARG A 38 3.99 4.21 4.59
C ARG A 38 4.38 2.99 3.76
N ILE A 39 3.56 1.98 3.78
CA ILE A 39 3.69 0.85 2.87
C ILE A 39 3.27 1.34 1.49
N LYS A 40 4.21 1.40 0.55
CA LYS A 40 3.94 1.87 -0.82
C LYS A 40 3.52 0.73 -1.73
N ARG A 41 4.07 -0.46 -1.53
CA ARG A 41 3.91 -1.58 -2.46
C ARG A 41 4.21 -2.91 -1.79
N ILE A 42 3.48 -3.93 -2.20
CA ILE A 42 3.79 -5.34 -1.96
C ILE A 42 4.39 -5.90 -3.24
N SER A 43 5.47 -6.67 -3.13
CA SER A 43 6.10 -7.34 -4.27
C SER A 43 5.99 -8.84 -4.09
N LEU A 44 5.44 -9.52 -5.09
CA LEU A 44 5.28 -10.97 -5.11
C LEU A 44 6.02 -11.56 -6.30
N ILE A 45 6.70 -12.67 -6.07
CA ILE A 45 7.37 -13.44 -7.12
C ILE A 45 6.46 -14.60 -7.49
N THR A 46 6.20 -14.78 -8.78
CA THR A 46 5.30 -15.82 -9.27
C THR A 46 5.96 -16.64 -10.37
N PRO A 47 5.70 -17.94 -10.46
CA PRO A 47 6.19 -18.75 -11.56
C PRO A 47 5.46 -18.50 -12.89
N ASP A 48 4.22 -17.96 -12.83
CA ASP A 48 3.36 -17.68 -13.96
C ASP A 48 2.71 -16.31 -13.80
N LEU A 49 3.22 -15.33 -14.57
CA LEU A 49 2.75 -13.95 -14.48
C LEU A 49 1.35 -13.78 -15.05
N ASP A 50 1.03 -14.46 -16.16
CA ASP A 50 -0.29 -14.34 -16.81
C ASP A 50 -1.39 -14.86 -15.90
N GLN A 51 -1.19 -16.02 -15.29
CA GLN A 51 -2.14 -16.58 -14.33
C GLN A 51 -2.27 -15.70 -13.08
N SER A 52 -1.18 -15.10 -12.61
CA SER A 52 -1.23 -14.18 -11.46
C SER A 52 -1.94 -12.88 -11.80
N ILE A 53 -1.71 -12.30 -12.98
CA ILE A 53 -2.45 -11.11 -13.44
C ILE A 53 -3.95 -11.43 -13.49
N ALA A 54 -4.33 -12.53 -14.14
CA ALA A 54 -5.73 -12.94 -14.24
C ALA A 54 -6.37 -13.12 -12.85
N PHE A 55 -5.66 -13.76 -11.91
CA PHE A 55 -6.14 -13.93 -10.55
C PHE A 55 -6.41 -12.57 -9.86
N PHE A 56 -5.45 -11.66 -9.87
CA PHE A 56 -5.62 -10.37 -9.18
C PHE A 56 -6.66 -9.46 -9.86
N THR A 57 -6.82 -9.54 -11.18
CA THR A 57 -7.81 -8.73 -11.90
C THR A 57 -9.22 -9.32 -11.86
N GLU A 58 -9.37 -10.62 -12.04
CA GLU A 58 -10.69 -11.26 -12.18
C GLU A 58 -11.29 -11.70 -10.83
N VAL A 59 -10.44 -12.06 -9.85
CA VAL A 59 -10.88 -12.54 -8.53
C VAL A 59 -10.92 -11.41 -7.52
N ILE A 60 -9.85 -10.59 -7.43
CA ILE A 60 -9.64 -9.60 -6.36
C ILE A 60 -10.05 -8.18 -6.79
N ASP A 61 -10.38 -7.93 -8.05
CA ASP A 61 -10.75 -6.62 -8.64
C ASP A 61 -9.59 -5.59 -8.68
N PHE A 62 -8.35 -6.04 -8.83
CA PHE A 62 -7.24 -5.12 -9.11
C PHE A 62 -7.29 -4.67 -10.57
N THR A 63 -6.73 -3.50 -10.84
CA THR A 63 -6.56 -2.97 -12.21
C THR A 63 -5.11 -3.13 -12.65
N LEU A 64 -4.89 -3.70 -13.83
CA LEU A 64 -3.56 -3.81 -14.42
C LEU A 64 -3.12 -2.45 -14.98
N ASP A 65 -2.03 -1.89 -14.43
CA ASP A 65 -1.46 -0.63 -14.92
C ASP A 65 -0.33 -0.84 -15.91
N LEU A 66 0.42 -1.92 -15.74
CA LEU A 66 1.57 -2.23 -16.58
C LEU A 66 1.79 -3.73 -16.63
N ASP A 67 1.92 -4.28 -17.82
CA ASP A 67 2.57 -5.55 -18.13
C ASP A 67 3.76 -5.26 -19.05
N GLY A 68 4.92 -5.77 -18.72
CA GLY A 68 6.10 -5.47 -19.50
C GLY A 68 7.31 -6.32 -19.15
N VAL A 69 8.34 -6.17 -19.99
CA VAL A 69 9.59 -6.90 -19.85
C VAL A 69 10.72 -5.92 -19.50
N LEU A 70 11.43 -6.22 -18.44
CA LEU A 70 12.69 -5.58 -18.11
C LEU A 70 13.80 -6.20 -18.96
N PRO A 71 14.61 -5.39 -19.65
CA PRO A 71 15.76 -5.90 -20.38
C PRO A 71 16.82 -6.48 -19.44
N PRO A 72 17.72 -7.35 -19.94
CA PRO A 72 18.82 -7.84 -19.14
C PRO A 72 19.62 -6.70 -18.52
N SER A 73 19.93 -6.82 -17.24
CA SER A 73 20.68 -5.81 -16.45
C SER A 73 20.04 -4.41 -16.39
N GLY A 74 18.78 -4.28 -16.85
CA GLY A 74 18.06 -3.00 -16.83
C GLY A 74 17.63 -2.55 -15.43
N GLU A 75 17.57 -3.47 -14.48
CA GLU A 75 17.12 -3.22 -13.11
C GLU A 75 18.01 -3.97 -12.10
N PRO A 76 19.18 -3.44 -11.75
CA PRO A 76 20.14 -4.11 -10.84
C PRO A 76 19.54 -4.50 -9.50
N PHE A 77 18.52 -3.78 -9.02
CA PHE A 77 17.85 -4.06 -7.75
C PHE A 77 17.19 -5.45 -7.70
N LEU A 78 16.77 -6.01 -8.84
CA LEU A 78 16.17 -7.35 -8.87
C LEU A 78 17.17 -8.42 -8.39
N GLY A 79 18.43 -8.32 -8.81
CA GLY A 79 19.47 -9.20 -8.31
C GLY A 79 19.80 -8.95 -6.83
N THR A 80 19.97 -7.69 -6.46
CA THR A 80 20.42 -7.32 -5.11
C THR A 80 19.35 -7.55 -4.02
N ILE A 81 18.09 -7.19 -4.33
CA ILE A 81 16.99 -7.22 -3.33
C ILE A 81 16.22 -8.53 -3.39
N PHE A 82 15.93 -9.05 -4.58
CA PHE A 82 15.09 -10.24 -4.76
C PHE A 82 15.90 -11.51 -5.05
N ASN A 83 17.23 -11.41 -5.19
CA ASN A 83 18.10 -12.51 -5.56
C ASN A 83 17.67 -13.20 -6.88
N ILE A 84 17.17 -12.41 -7.84
CA ILE A 84 16.75 -12.87 -9.16
C ILE A 84 17.88 -12.64 -10.15
N ASP A 85 18.17 -13.65 -10.98
CA ASP A 85 19.15 -13.51 -12.08
C ASP A 85 18.66 -12.51 -13.13
N ALA A 86 19.18 -11.27 -13.05
CA ALA A 86 18.85 -10.19 -13.97
C ALA A 86 19.65 -10.23 -15.30
N SER A 87 20.41 -11.30 -15.56
CA SER A 87 21.12 -11.48 -16.85
C SER A 87 20.17 -11.83 -18.00
N ARG A 88 18.90 -12.13 -17.71
CA ARG A 88 17.85 -12.45 -18.68
C ARG A 88 16.72 -11.43 -18.61
N PRO A 89 15.92 -11.30 -19.69
CA PRO A 89 14.68 -10.53 -19.63
C PRO A 89 13.77 -11.07 -18.53
N ILE A 90 13.17 -10.16 -17.74
CA ILE A 90 12.26 -10.51 -16.64
C ILE A 90 10.92 -9.86 -16.91
N ARG A 91 9.86 -10.66 -16.97
CA ARG A 91 8.49 -10.15 -17.07
C ARG A 91 8.03 -9.61 -15.71
N ARG A 92 7.27 -8.54 -15.75
CA ARG A 92 6.71 -7.91 -14.55
C ARG A 92 5.36 -7.28 -14.83
N ALA A 93 4.55 -7.13 -13.78
CA ALA A 93 3.33 -6.37 -13.84
C ALA A 93 3.20 -5.43 -12.63
N LEU A 94 2.49 -4.32 -12.82
CA LEU A 94 2.08 -3.40 -11.76
C LEU A 94 0.56 -3.34 -11.77
N LEU A 95 -0.03 -3.50 -10.58
CA LEU A 95 -1.47 -3.47 -10.41
C LEU A 95 -1.85 -2.47 -9.30
N SER A 96 -3.01 -1.86 -9.48
CA SER A 96 -3.61 -0.89 -8.56
C SER A 96 -4.89 -1.42 -7.96
N THR A 97 -5.20 -0.94 -6.76
CA THR A 97 -6.58 -0.95 -6.24
C THR A 97 -7.23 0.41 -6.50
N GLU A 98 -8.49 0.57 -6.13
CA GLU A 98 -9.19 1.86 -6.20
C GLU A 98 -8.48 2.94 -5.38
N THR A 99 -7.84 2.58 -4.27
CA THR A 99 -7.20 3.51 -3.33
C THR A 99 -5.67 3.54 -3.41
N GLU A 100 -5.03 2.46 -3.90
CA GLU A 100 -3.58 2.32 -3.91
C GLU A 100 -3.04 2.14 -5.33
N SER A 101 -2.55 3.24 -5.92
CA SER A 101 -1.91 3.20 -7.24
C SER A 101 -0.62 2.40 -7.20
N ARG A 102 -0.53 1.38 -8.08
CA ARG A 102 0.63 0.50 -8.21
C ARG A 102 1.05 -0.14 -6.89
N GLY A 103 0.04 -0.51 -6.09
CA GLY A 103 0.24 -1.11 -4.77
C GLY A 103 0.76 -2.54 -4.82
N LEU A 104 0.59 -3.23 -5.95
CA LEU A 104 1.09 -4.59 -6.15
C LEU A 104 2.08 -4.64 -7.32
N PHE A 105 3.20 -5.32 -7.11
CA PHE A 105 4.23 -5.59 -8.10
C PHE A 105 4.42 -7.10 -8.23
N LEU A 106 4.14 -7.64 -9.40
CA LEU A 106 4.37 -9.03 -9.75
C LEU A 106 5.64 -9.15 -10.56
N ILE A 107 6.47 -10.14 -10.23
CA ILE A 107 7.74 -10.45 -10.90
C ILE A 107 7.69 -11.93 -11.30
N GLU A 108 7.88 -12.23 -12.58
CA GLU A 108 7.93 -13.60 -13.05
C GLU A 108 9.29 -14.24 -12.77
N HIS A 109 9.28 -15.38 -12.10
CA HIS A 109 10.47 -16.20 -11.90
C HIS A 109 10.11 -17.69 -11.82
N SER A 110 10.31 -18.41 -12.91
CA SER A 110 9.90 -19.80 -13.08
C SER A 110 10.52 -20.80 -12.11
N LYS A 111 11.57 -20.41 -11.39
CA LYS A 111 12.23 -21.24 -10.37
C LYS A 111 11.88 -20.81 -8.93
N SER A 112 10.93 -19.91 -8.77
CA SER A 112 10.50 -19.53 -7.43
C SER A 112 9.86 -20.72 -6.75
N PRO A 113 10.34 -21.15 -5.58
CA PRO A 113 9.64 -22.19 -4.82
C PRO A 113 8.26 -21.64 -4.43
N LEU A 114 7.22 -22.41 -4.64
CA LEU A 114 5.92 -22.09 -4.08
C LEU A 114 6.00 -22.14 -2.55
N PRO A 115 5.30 -21.26 -1.84
CA PRO A 115 5.22 -21.30 -0.39
C PRO A 115 4.75 -22.67 0.11
N ASP A 116 5.39 -23.19 1.15
CA ASP A 116 4.99 -24.42 1.81
C ASP A 116 3.84 -24.14 2.79
N HIS A 117 2.63 -24.48 2.39
CA HIS A 117 1.42 -24.28 3.20
C HIS A 117 1.28 -25.27 4.37
N SER A 118 2.19 -26.24 4.52
CA SER A 118 2.25 -27.11 5.71
C SER A 118 2.85 -26.40 6.93
N GLN A 119 3.48 -25.25 6.73
CA GLN A 119 4.10 -24.41 7.75
C GLN A 119 3.23 -23.19 8.05
N PRO A 120 3.38 -22.56 9.23
CA PRO A 120 2.72 -21.29 9.51
C PRO A 120 3.04 -20.24 8.43
N THR A 121 2.02 -19.56 7.92
CA THR A 121 2.16 -18.54 6.88
C THR A 121 2.95 -17.35 7.42
N ALA A 122 4.15 -17.11 6.90
CA ALA A 122 5.04 -16.05 7.38
C ALA A 122 4.59 -14.65 6.92
N VAL A 123 3.96 -14.54 5.74
CA VAL A 123 3.50 -13.28 5.16
C VAL A 123 2.12 -13.50 4.54
N VAL A 124 1.19 -12.61 4.88
CA VAL A 124 -0.15 -12.55 4.34
C VAL A 124 -0.40 -11.17 3.74
N THR A 125 -0.90 -11.12 2.52
CA THR A 125 -1.39 -9.88 1.93
C THR A 125 -2.85 -9.71 2.34
N VAL A 126 -3.19 -8.63 3.03
CA VAL A 126 -4.55 -8.35 3.50
C VAL A 126 -5.22 -7.37 2.54
N VAL A 127 -6.40 -7.75 2.01
CA VAL A 127 -7.13 -6.97 1.02
C VAL A 127 -8.58 -6.80 1.46
N GLN A 128 -9.02 -5.56 1.61
CA GLN A 128 -10.44 -5.26 1.79
C GLN A 128 -11.17 -5.37 0.46
N VAL A 129 -12.26 -6.12 0.44
CA VAL A 129 -13.11 -6.29 -0.73
C VAL A 129 -14.50 -5.73 -0.48
N LYS A 130 -15.19 -5.29 -1.55
CA LYS A 130 -16.55 -4.73 -1.46
C LYS A 130 -17.60 -5.81 -1.18
N ASN A 131 -17.38 -7.02 -1.70
CA ASN A 131 -18.30 -8.15 -1.56
C ASN A 131 -17.49 -9.46 -1.43
N LEU A 132 -17.38 -9.95 -0.19
CA LEU A 132 -16.61 -11.15 0.10
C LEU A 132 -17.18 -12.39 -0.58
N GLU A 133 -18.51 -12.58 -0.54
CA GLU A 133 -19.16 -13.74 -1.14
C GLU A 133 -18.89 -13.82 -2.65
N GLN A 134 -19.03 -12.70 -3.36
CA GLN A 134 -18.73 -12.63 -4.79
C GLN A 134 -17.25 -12.89 -5.08
N THR A 135 -16.35 -12.36 -4.26
CA THR A 135 -14.90 -12.59 -4.40
C THR A 135 -14.55 -14.07 -4.21
N LEU A 136 -15.13 -14.73 -3.19
CA LEU A 136 -14.91 -16.14 -2.95
C LEU A 136 -15.51 -17.02 -4.06
N ALA A 137 -16.68 -16.64 -4.61
CA ALA A 137 -17.27 -17.33 -5.75
C ALA A 137 -16.37 -17.25 -7.00
N ARG A 138 -15.77 -16.09 -7.27
CA ARG A 138 -14.78 -15.92 -8.36
C ARG A 138 -13.51 -16.71 -8.11
N ALA A 139 -13.00 -16.71 -6.86
CA ALA A 139 -11.83 -17.51 -6.49
C ALA A 139 -12.07 -19.00 -6.71
N LEU A 140 -13.23 -19.50 -6.31
CA LEU A 140 -13.62 -20.89 -6.53
C LEU A 140 -13.73 -21.23 -8.03
N ALA A 141 -14.36 -20.35 -8.82
CA ALA A 141 -14.47 -20.51 -10.26
C ALA A 141 -13.10 -20.47 -10.97
N PHE A 142 -12.16 -19.71 -10.45
CA PHE A 142 -10.78 -19.62 -10.90
C PHE A 142 -9.97 -20.89 -10.53
N GLY A 143 -10.47 -21.70 -9.60
CA GLY A 143 -9.77 -22.87 -9.06
C GLY A 143 -8.77 -22.57 -7.95
N ALA A 144 -8.83 -21.37 -7.34
CA ALA A 144 -7.98 -21.00 -6.23
C ALA A 144 -8.44 -21.67 -4.93
N PRO A 145 -7.54 -22.26 -4.12
CA PRO A 145 -7.88 -22.78 -2.80
C PRO A 145 -8.39 -21.65 -1.89
N ILE A 146 -9.46 -21.93 -1.15
CA ILE A 146 -10.03 -21.00 -0.17
C ILE A 146 -10.21 -21.68 1.19
N SER A 147 -10.03 -20.93 2.28
CA SER A 147 -10.37 -21.40 3.62
C SER A 147 -11.88 -21.32 3.88
N GLN A 148 -12.34 -21.85 5.01
CA GLN A 148 -13.65 -21.45 5.55
C GLN A 148 -13.67 -19.95 5.82
N THR A 149 -14.87 -19.36 5.80
CA THR A 149 -15.10 -17.96 6.16
C THR A 149 -15.21 -17.85 7.66
N GLU A 150 -14.42 -16.95 8.25
CA GLU A 150 -14.48 -16.59 9.65
C GLU A 150 -15.23 -15.27 9.84
N LYS A 151 -15.84 -15.10 11.00
CA LYS A 151 -16.53 -13.88 11.42
C LYS A 151 -15.93 -13.40 12.71
N ASP A 152 -15.60 -12.12 12.76
CA ASP A 152 -15.02 -11.52 13.96
C ASP A 152 -15.46 -10.07 14.12
N VAL A 153 -15.07 -9.46 15.23
CA VAL A 153 -15.40 -8.09 15.60
C VAL A 153 -14.11 -7.40 16.05
N THR A 154 -13.83 -6.24 15.49
CA THR A 154 -12.66 -5.45 15.90
C THR A 154 -12.80 -4.97 17.36
N PRO A 155 -11.71 -4.56 18.02
CA PRO A 155 -11.78 -3.97 19.37
C PRO A 155 -12.73 -2.76 19.48
N GLU A 156 -12.95 -2.05 18.36
CA GLU A 156 -13.88 -0.92 18.25
C GLU A 156 -15.34 -1.34 18.02
N GLY A 157 -15.61 -2.66 17.95
CA GLY A 157 -16.96 -3.20 17.77
C GLY A 157 -17.43 -3.27 16.31
N VAL A 158 -16.54 -3.21 15.35
CA VAL A 158 -16.89 -3.31 13.92
C VAL A 158 -16.84 -4.77 13.48
N SER A 159 -17.97 -5.32 13.05
CA SER A 159 -18.07 -6.69 12.53
C SER A 159 -17.41 -6.79 11.15
N PHE A 160 -16.72 -7.89 10.89
CA PHE A 160 -16.16 -8.22 9.59
C PHE A 160 -16.23 -9.73 9.33
N ASN A 161 -16.20 -10.10 8.06
CA ASN A 161 -16.04 -11.46 7.61
C ASN A 161 -14.76 -11.55 6.80
N GLU A 162 -14.04 -12.65 6.92
CA GLU A 162 -12.78 -12.85 6.20
C GLU A 162 -12.57 -14.30 5.77
N ALA A 163 -11.74 -14.50 4.75
CA ALA A 163 -11.29 -15.81 4.32
C ALA A 163 -9.91 -15.70 3.68
N MET A 164 -9.15 -16.78 3.72
CA MET A 164 -7.88 -16.90 3.03
C MET A 164 -8.09 -17.46 1.63
N ILE A 165 -7.46 -16.86 0.63
CA ILE A 165 -7.35 -17.37 -0.73
C ILE A 165 -5.87 -17.61 -1.04
N THR A 166 -5.55 -18.74 -1.66
CA THR A 166 -4.20 -18.98 -2.16
C THR A 166 -4.12 -18.57 -3.63
N SER A 167 -3.25 -17.61 -3.95
CA SER A 167 -3.01 -17.18 -5.33
C SER A 167 -2.27 -18.24 -6.14
N PRO A 168 -2.24 -18.16 -7.49
CA PRO A 168 -1.48 -19.09 -8.35
C PRO A 168 0.02 -19.17 -8.02
N GLY A 169 0.60 -18.08 -7.54
CA GLY A 169 1.97 -18.02 -7.03
C GLY A 169 2.15 -18.59 -5.63
N GLY A 170 1.12 -19.23 -5.06
CA GLY A 170 1.16 -19.82 -3.72
C GLY A 170 1.12 -18.79 -2.58
N HIS A 171 0.86 -17.51 -2.85
CA HIS A 171 0.81 -16.48 -1.82
C HIS A 171 -0.55 -16.49 -1.10
N ALA A 172 -0.50 -16.33 0.22
CA ALA A 172 -1.69 -16.20 1.05
C ALA A 172 -2.27 -14.78 0.95
N ILE A 173 -3.52 -14.70 0.53
CA ILE A 173 -4.27 -13.44 0.41
C ILE A 173 -5.47 -13.53 1.35
N LEU A 174 -5.43 -12.77 2.45
CA LEU A 174 -6.57 -12.63 3.34
C LEU A 174 -7.52 -11.58 2.75
N VAL A 175 -8.69 -11.99 2.33
CA VAL A 175 -9.73 -11.08 1.86
C VAL A 175 -10.74 -10.86 2.97
N TYR A 176 -11.13 -9.60 3.22
CA TYR A 176 -12.12 -9.29 4.24
C TYR A 176 -13.11 -8.23 3.79
N GLN A 177 -14.30 -8.28 4.35
CA GLN A 177 -15.36 -7.29 4.17
C GLN A 177 -15.83 -6.78 5.52
N VAL A 178 -15.83 -5.45 5.69
CA VAL A 178 -16.37 -4.77 6.87
C VAL A 178 -17.88 -4.58 6.69
N GLY A 179 -18.65 -4.79 7.76
CA GLY A 179 -20.07 -4.47 7.78
C GLY A 179 -20.95 -5.37 6.92
N GLY A 180 -20.62 -6.64 6.80
CA GLY A 180 -21.57 -7.64 6.32
C GLY A 180 -22.74 -7.69 7.30
N GLU A 181 -23.94 -7.24 6.90
CA GLU A 181 -25.15 -7.43 7.70
C GLU A 181 -25.28 -8.90 8.06
N GLY A 182 -25.09 -9.21 9.34
CA GLY A 182 -25.62 -10.44 9.89
C GLY A 182 -27.12 -10.37 9.69
N LYS A 183 -27.64 -11.04 8.68
CA LYS A 183 -29.06 -11.37 8.66
C LYS A 183 -29.33 -12.19 9.92
N ASN A 184 -29.97 -11.55 10.92
CA ASN A 184 -30.65 -12.23 12.01
C ASN A 184 -31.72 -13.18 11.47
#